data_ad5099e5aec731fb7aa335f1825e9ba1
#
_entry.id   ad5099e5aec731fb7aa335f1825e9ba1
#
_cell.length_a   1.000
_cell.length_b   1.000
_cell.length_c   1.000
_cell.angle_alpha   90.00
_cell.angle_beta   90.00
_cell.angle_gamma   90.00
#
_symmetry.space_group_name_H-M   'P 1'
#
loop_
_entity.id
_entity.type
_entity.pdbx_description
1 polymer ?
#
loop_
_entity_poly.entity_id
_entity_poly.type
_entity_poly.pdbx_seq_one_letter_code
_entity_poly.pdbx_strand_id
1 'polypeptide(L)'
;MIVEQSTKRDYPLGAIAQRSIGYERTDENGFITRVGIDGAFGEKYLRGVDGNRLKQSIGKGQWKPIDDFNQTEPKDGFDVYTTIDVNIQDIAHHALLEQLETYKADHGSVVVMETKTGAIRAISNLGRNKEG
;
A
#
# COMPACT_ATOMS: atom_id res chain seq x y z
N MET A 1 -27.80 -15.87 -3.68
CA MET A 1 -26.71 -14.91 -3.99
C MET A 1 -25.69 -15.00 -2.87
N ILE A 2 -24.47 -15.42 -3.18
CA ILE A 2 -23.37 -15.43 -2.22
C ILE A 2 -22.73 -14.06 -2.31
N VAL A 3 -22.72 -13.30 -1.21
CA VAL A 3 -22.03 -12.01 -1.13
C VAL A 3 -20.71 -12.25 -0.43
N GLU A 4 -19.61 -12.13 -1.18
CA GLU A 4 -18.25 -12.13 -0.61
C GLU A 4 -17.80 -10.68 -0.42
N GLN A 5 -17.35 -10.38 0.77
CA GLN A 5 -16.76 -9.08 1.08
C GLN A 5 -15.26 -9.17 0.82
N SER A 6 -14.76 -8.34 -0.10
CA SER A 6 -13.33 -8.21 -0.37
C SER A 6 -12.86 -6.80 -0.08
N THR A 7 -11.62 -6.66 0.39
CA THR A 7 -10.97 -5.37 0.57
C THR A 7 -10.20 -5.00 -0.68
N LYS A 8 -10.31 -3.74 -1.11
CA LYS A 8 -9.57 -3.19 -2.23
C LYS A 8 -8.71 -2.03 -1.74
N ARG A 9 -7.48 -1.98 -2.23
CA ARG A 9 -6.59 -0.84 -1.98
C ARG A 9 -7.05 0.37 -2.79
N ASP A 10 -7.16 1.50 -2.13
CA ASP A 10 -7.42 2.80 -2.74
C ASP A 10 -6.16 3.68 -2.69
N TYR A 11 -5.97 4.50 -3.74
CA TYR A 11 -4.87 5.46 -3.86
C TYR A 11 -5.46 6.85 -4.12
N PRO A 12 -5.98 7.54 -3.09
CA PRO A 12 -6.71 8.80 -3.27
C PRO A 12 -5.85 9.93 -3.87
N LEU A 13 -4.53 9.86 -3.73
CA LEU A 13 -3.57 10.81 -4.29
C LEU A 13 -2.93 10.34 -5.60
N GLY A 14 -3.45 9.27 -6.20
CA GLY A 14 -2.91 8.70 -7.45
C GLY A 14 -1.45 8.28 -7.32
N ALA A 15 -0.60 8.79 -8.23
CA ALA A 15 0.83 8.45 -8.28
C ALA A 15 1.69 9.19 -7.24
N ILE A 16 1.13 10.22 -6.58
CA ILE A 16 1.86 11.04 -5.61
C ILE A 16 2.22 10.17 -4.39
N ALA A 17 3.49 10.15 -4.02
CA ALA A 17 4.04 9.35 -2.93
C ALA A 17 3.82 7.81 -3.05
N GLN A 18 3.32 7.31 -4.18
CA GLN A 18 2.95 5.90 -4.37
C GLN A 18 4.09 4.95 -4.01
N ARG A 19 5.33 5.26 -4.40
CA ARG A 19 6.49 4.43 -4.11
C ARG A 19 6.94 4.50 -2.63
N SER A 20 6.73 5.64 -1.99
CA SER A 20 7.03 5.83 -0.56
C SER A 20 6.00 5.12 0.33
N ILE A 21 4.73 5.21 -0.02
CA ILE A 21 3.65 4.43 0.59
C ILE A 21 3.88 2.95 0.29
N GLY A 22 4.16 2.64 -0.96
CA GLY A 22 4.55 1.31 -1.39
C GLY A 22 3.42 0.33 -1.60
N TYR A 23 3.80 -0.91 -1.71
CA TYR A 23 2.90 -2.04 -1.93
C TYR A 23 3.55 -3.37 -1.53
N GLU A 24 2.73 -4.37 -1.38
CA GLU A 24 3.16 -5.77 -1.40
C GLU A 24 2.47 -6.47 -2.57
N ARG A 25 3.24 -7.19 -3.35
CA ARG A 25 2.76 -7.99 -4.48
C ARG A 25 3.37 -9.39 -4.40
N THR A 26 2.54 -10.38 -4.57
CA THR A 26 2.97 -11.76 -4.77
C THR A 26 2.92 -12.08 -6.26
N ASP A 27 4.00 -12.60 -6.82
CA ASP A 27 4.03 -13.05 -8.21
C ASP A 27 3.43 -14.47 -8.37
N GLU A 28 3.34 -14.95 -9.60
CA GLU A 28 2.80 -16.27 -9.94
C GLU A 28 3.61 -17.43 -9.33
N ASN A 29 4.87 -17.17 -8.97
CA ASN A 29 5.78 -18.16 -8.35
C ASN A 29 5.72 -18.10 -6.81
N GLY A 30 4.89 -17.22 -6.24
CA GLY A 30 4.77 -17.04 -4.79
C GLY A 30 5.86 -16.13 -4.19
N PHE A 31 6.69 -15.48 -5.02
CA PHE A 31 7.68 -14.52 -4.54
C PHE A 31 7.01 -13.20 -4.14
N ILE A 32 7.28 -12.74 -2.93
CA ILE A 32 6.68 -11.54 -2.36
C ILE A 32 7.63 -10.35 -2.51
N THR A 33 7.21 -9.36 -3.27
CA THR A 33 7.88 -8.05 -3.39
C THR A 33 7.27 -7.06 -2.41
N ARG A 34 8.10 -6.47 -1.56
CA ARG A 34 7.70 -5.50 -0.54
C ARG A 34 8.38 -4.16 -0.78
N VAL A 35 7.61 -3.10 -0.87
CA VAL A 35 8.10 -1.75 -1.17
C VAL A 35 7.49 -0.73 -0.21
N GLY A 36 8.28 0.25 0.20
CA GLY A 36 7.83 1.41 0.98
C GLY A 36 7.32 1.08 2.39
N ILE A 37 6.50 1.95 2.91
CA ILE A 37 5.88 1.84 4.26
C ILE A 37 5.03 0.57 4.35
N ASP A 38 4.23 0.30 3.33
CA ASP A 38 3.40 -0.90 3.28
C ASP A 38 4.24 -2.18 3.30
N GLY A 39 5.35 -2.19 2.58
CA GLY A 39 6.27 -3.32 2.58
C GLY A 39 6.97 -3.53 3.93
N ALA A 40 7.31 -2.43 4.62
CA ALA A 40 8.01 -2.50 5.90
C ALA A 40 7.10 -2.84 7.08
N PHE A 41 5.87 -2.32 7.09
CA PHE A 41 4.95 -2.41 8.22
C PHE A 41 3.68 -3.22 7.90
N GLY A 42 3.43 -3.57 6.65
CA GLY A 42 2.18 -4.19 6.18
C GLY A 42 1.81 -5.45 6.93
N GLU A 43 2.70 -6.43 6.95
CA GLU A 43 2.45 -7.72 7.57
C GLU A 43 2.26 -7.64 9.08
N LYS A 44 3.09 -6.83 9.74
CA LYS A 44 3.14 -6.80 11.20
C LYS A 44 2.09 -5.88 11.83
N TYR A 45 1.77 -4.78 11.16
CA TYR A 45 0.98 -3.72 11.78
C TYR A 45 -0.26 -3.30 10.98
N LEU A 46 -0.18 -3.25 9.64
CA LEU A 46 -1.21 -2.61 8.84
C LEU A 46 -2.35 -3.54 8.42
N ARG A 47 -2.09 -4.84 8.25
CA ARG A 47 -3.07 -5.76 7.67
C ARG A 47 -4.13 -6.24 8.62
N GLY A 48 -3.89 -6.25 9.91
CA GLY A 48 -4.78 -6.92 10.84
C GLY A 48 -4.74 -8.45 10.67
N VAL A 49 -5.77 -9.09 11.14
CA VAL A 49 -5.93 -10.55 11.10
C VAL A 49 -7.29 -10.88 10.49
N ASP A 50 -7.27 -11.69 9.44
CA ASP A 50 -8.51 -12.18 8.83
C ASP A 50 -9.23 -13.13 9.77
N GLY A 51 -10.54 -12.95 9.89
CA GLY A 51 -11.39 -13.86 10.63
C GLY A 51 -11.53 -15.20 9.90
N ASN A 52 -11.51 -16.28 10.65
CA ASN A 52 -11.77 -17.62 10.13
C ASN A 52 -12.99 -18.21 10.80
N ARG A 53 -13.98 -18.63 10.01
CA ARG A 53 -15.20 -19.26 10.48
C ARG A 53 -15.46 -20.54 9.71
N LEU A 54 -15.48 -21.65 10.42
CA LEU A 54 -15.83 -22.93 9.82
C LEU A 54 -17.32 -22.99 9.47
N LYS A 55 -17.62 -23.49 8.28
CA LYS A 55 -18.98 -23.75 7.82
C LYS A 55 -19.12 -25.22 7.46
N GLN A 56 -20.22 -25.84 7.87
CA GLN A 56 -20.54 -27.20 7.48
C GLN A 56 -21.55 -27.19 6.33
N SER A 57 -21.29 -28.01 5.31
CA SER A 57 -22.25 -28.25 4.24
C SER A 57 -23.40 -29.10 4.77
N ILE A 58 -24.62 -28.62 4.59
CA ILE A 58 -25.87 -29.32 4.97
C ILE A 58 -26.62 -29.88 3.76
N GLY A 59 -25.98 -29.89 2.59
CA GLY A 59 -26.56 -30.43 1.34
C GLY A 59 -27.10 -29.34 0.41
N LYS A 60 -27.28 -29.68 -0.86
CA LYS A 60 -27.77 -28.80 -1.94
C LYS A 60 -27.11 -27.42 -2.02
N GLY A 61 -25.82 -27.33 -1.73
CA GLY A 61 -25.08 -26.06 -1.77
C GLY A 61 -25.36 -25.10 -0.61
N GLN A 62 -26.04 -25.57 0.44
CA GLN A 62 -26.26 -24.77 1.66
C GLN A 62 -25.19 -25.04 2.69
N TRP A 63 -24.74 -23.96 3.37
CA TRP A 63 -23.71 -23.98 4.38
C TRP A 63 -24.22 -23.39 5.70
N LYS A 64 -24.00 -24.10 6.80
CA LYS A 64 -24.33 -23.63 8.15
C LYS A 64 -23.04 -23.31 8.90
N PRO A 65 -22.96 -22.16 9.62
CA PRO A 65 -21.86 -21.92 10.54
C PRO A 65 -21.80 -23.00 11.62
N ILE A 66 -20.60 -23.44 11.95
CA ILE A 66 -20.34 -24.33 13.08
C ILE A 66 -19.91 -23.45 14.25
N ASP A 67 -20.54 -23.60 15.39
CA ASP A 67 -20.07 -23.03 16.64
C ASP A 67 -18.87 -23.86 17.13
N ASP A 68 -17.68 -23.47 16.71
CA ASP A 68 -16.43 -24.08 17.13
C ASP A 68 -15.60 -23.05 17.89
N PHE A 69 -14.96 -23.48 18.98
CA PHE A 69 -14.06 -22.65 19.79
C PHE A 69 -12.80 -22.20 19.07
N ASN A 70 -12.55 -22.71 17.86
CA ASN A 70 -11.42 -22.35 16.98
C ASN A 70 -11.74 -21.20 16.01
N GLN A 71 -12.82 -20.46 16.20
CA GLN A 71 -13.13 -19.30 15.37
C GLN A 71 -12.19 -18.15 15.73
N THR A 72 -11.53 -17.61 14.69
CA THR A 72 -10.72 -16.40 14.83
C THR A 72 -11.58 -15.19 14.45
N GLU A 73 -11.77 -14.28 15.39
CA GLU A 73 -12.40 -13.01 15.06
C GLU A 73 -11.45 -12.13 14.24
N PRO A 74 -11.97 -11.42 13.21
CA PRO A 74 -11.14 -10.49 12.45
C PRO A 74 -10.68 -9.34 13.37
N LYS A 75 -9.43 -8.93 13.19
CA LYS A 75 -8.86 -7.76 13.87
C LYS A 75 -8.37 -6.78 12.84
N ASP A 76 -8.81 -5.53 12.95
CA ASP A 76 -8.32 -4.46 12.10
C ASP A 76 -6.83 -4.21 12.32
N GLY A 77 -6.15 -3.81 11.27
CA GLY A 77 -4.77 -3.35 11.34
C GLY A 77 -4.66 -1.97 11.97
N PHE A 78 -3.44 -1.55 12.20
CA PHE A 78 -3.13 -0.21 12.71
C PHE A 78 -3.02 0.81 11.58
N ASP A 79 -3.31 2.07 11.88
CA ASP A 79 -3.02 3.19 11.01
C ASP A 79 -1.57 3.64 11.20
N VAL A 80 -0.93 4.11 10.11
CA VAL A 80 0.41 4.71 10.14
C VAL A 80 0.32 6.18 9.75
N TYR A 81 0.79 7.03 10.64
CA TYR A 81 0.93 8.46 10.40
C TYR A 81 2.37 8.77 9.97
N THR A 82 2.51 9.41 8.82
CA THR A 82 3.81 9.79 8.28
C THR A 82 4.05 11.28 8.47
N THR A 83 5.32 11.70 8.35
CA THR A 83 5.71 13.12 8.36
C THR A 83 5.60 13.77 6.97
N ILE A 84 5.19 13.02 5.95
CA ILE A 84 5.03 13.54 4.58
C ILE A 84 3.92 14.58 4.56
N ASP A 85 4.24 15.76 4.03
CA ASP A 85 3.29 16.82 3.75
C ASP A 85 2.83 16.70 2.30
N VAL A 86 1.51 16.55 2.10
CA VAL A 86 0.93 16.30 0.76
C VAL A 86 1.20 17.47 -0.19
N ASN A 87 1.15 18.70 0.29
CA ASN A 87 1.39 19.87 -0.55
C ASN A 87 2.85 19.96 -0.97
N ILE A 88 3.78 19.76 -0.04
CA ILE A 88 5.22 19.72 -0.35
C ILE A 88 5.54 18.55 -1.28
N GLN A 89 4.93 17.40 -1.05
CA GLN A 89 5.06 16.21 -1.89
C GLN A 89 4.62 16.48 -3.33
N ASP A 90 3.49 17.16 -3.51
CA ASP A 90 2.95 17.51 -4.83
C ASP A 90 3.90 18.46 -5.58
N ILE A 91 4.36 19.51 -4.93
CA ILE A 91 5.32 20.47 -5.50
C ILE A 91 6.62 19.75 -5.89
N ALA A 92 7.16 18.92 -5.00
CA ALA A 92 8.39 18.18 -5.25
C ALA A 92 8.26 17.20 -6.41
N HIS A 93 7.11 16.53 -6.51
CA HIS A 93 6.81 15.59 -7.60
C HIS A 93 6.79 16.29 -8.96
N HIS A 94 6.04 17.40 -9.06
CA HIS A 94 5.94 18.14 -10.33
C HIS A 94 7.25 18.82 -10.72
N ALA A 95 7.99 19.40 -9.77
CA ALA A 95 9.31 19.96 -10.04
C ALA A 95 10.30 18.92 -10.53
N LEU A 96 10.28 17.72 -9.96
CA LEU A 96 11.11 16.61 -10.41
C LEU A 96 10.73 16.17 -11.84
N LEU A 97 9.44 16.03 -12.11
CA LEU A 97 8.93 15.65 -13.43
C LEU A 97 9.38 16.64 -14.51
N GLU A 98 9.19 17.95 -14.29
CA GLU A 98 9.62 19.01 -15.19
C GLU A 98 11.11 18.96 -15.51
N GLN A 99 11.95 18.72 -14.48
CA GLN A 99 13.39 18.60 -14.69
C GLN A 99 13.77 17.36 -15.46
N LEU A 100 13.15 16.21 -15.18
CA LEU A 100 13.40 14.98 -15.93
C LEU A 100 13.04 15.11 -17.41
N GLU A 101 11.92 15.78 -17.71
CA GLU A 101 11.50 16.05 -19.09
C GLU A 101 12.46 17.02 -19.78
N THR A 102 12.85 18.11 -19.12
CA THR A 102 13.77 19.13 -19.65
C THR A 102 15.12 18.55 -20.02
N TYR A 103 15.69 17.74 -19.15
CA TYR A 103 17.02 17.14 -19.35
C TYR A 103 16.98 15.75 -20.00
N LYS A 104 15.79 15.24 -20.33
CA LYS A 104 15.57 13.90 -20.88
C LYS A 104 16.25 12.81 -20.05
N ALA A 105 16.23 12.99 -18.73
CA ALA A 105 16.83 12.04 -17.79
C ALA A 105 15.97 10.77 -17.69
N ASP A 106 16.62 9.63 -17.47
CA ASP A 106 15.92 8.34 -17.38
C ASP A 106 15.23 8.16 -16.02
N HIS A 107 15.82 8.71 -14.97
CA HIS A 107 15.26 8.65 -13.61
C HIS A 107 15.80 9.78 -12.73
N GLY A 108 15.09 10.04 -11.64
CA GLY A 108 15.50 11.02 -10.65
C GLY A 108 14.76 10.85 -9.34
N SER A 109 15.32 11.45 -8.31
CA SER A 109 14.77 11.42 -6.96
C SER A 109 14.87 12.80 -6.33
N VAL A 110 13.89 13.16 -5.51
CA VAL A 110 13.92 14.34 -4.65
C VAL A 110 13.50 13.96 -3.24
N VAL A 111 14.22 14.48 -2.26
CA VAL A 111 13.91 14.34 -0.83
C VAL A 111 13.91 15.72 -0.21
N VAL A 112 12.83 16.07 0.50
CA VAL A 112 12.69 17.31 1.25
C VAL A 112 12.67 16.99 2.73
N MET A 113 13.61 17.53 3.48
CA MET A 113 13.76 17.31 4.91
C MET A 113 13.68 18.63 5.67
N GLU A 114 12.93 18.64 6.75
CA GLU A 114 12.92 19.76 7.69
C GLU A 114 14.21 19.76 8.52
N THR A 115 15.00 20.83 8.43
CA THR A 115 16.32 20.87 9.06
C THR A 115 16.30 20.90 10.59
N LYS A 116 15.24 21.43 11.19
CA LYS A 116 15.12 21.51 12.65
C LYS A 116 14.81 20.17 13.31
N THR A 117 14.01 19.33 12.67
CA THR A 117 13.50 18.07 13.25
C THR A 117 14.07 16.84 12.58
N GLY A 118 14.61 16.97 11.35
CA GLY A 118 15.01 15.84 10.52
C GLY A 118 13.81 15.11 9.89
N ALA A 119 12.60 15.63 10.03
CA ALA A 119 11.41 15.01 9.46
C ALA A 119 11.42 15.09 7.93
N ILE A 120 11.18 13.97 7.28
CA ILE A 120 11.01 13.92 5.83
C ILE A 120 9.61 14.45 5.48
N ARG A 121 9.56 15.53 4.70
CA ARG A 121 8.32 16.18 4.28
C ARG A 121 7.89 15.75 2.89
N ALA A 122 8.82 15.36 2.03
CA ALA A 122 8.52 14.80 0.72
C ALA A 122 9.61 13.81 0.28
N ILE A 123 9.19 12.77 -0.42
CA ILE A 123 10.07 11.86 -1.16
C ILE A 123 9.37 11.56 -2.49
N SER A 124 10.02 11.86 -3.60
CA SER A 124 9.53 11.49 -4.92
C SER A 124 10.63 10.81 -5.72
N ASN A 125 10.28 9.70 -6.35
CA ASN A 125 11.15 8.94 -7.22
C ASN A 125 10.39 8.71 -8.54
N LEU A 126 10.94 9.19 -9.62
CA LEU A 126 10.37 9.06 -10.95
C LEU A 126 11.36 8.38 -11.88
N GLY A 127 10.85 7.60 -12.81
CA GLY A 127 11.63 6.97 -13.85
C GLY A 127 10.82 6.92 -15.14
N ARG A 128 11.53 7.05 -16.27
CA ARG A 128 10.94 6.91 -17.58
C ARG A 128 10.62 5.45 -17.86
N ASN A 129 9.43 5.17 -18.34
CA ASN A 129 9.10 3.86 -18.86
C ASN A 129 9.59 3.70 -20.31
N LYS A 130 9.42 2.50 -20.91
CA LYS A 130 9.89 2.21 -22.27
C LYS A 130 9.14 2.99 -23.37
N GLU A 131 8.06 3.62 -23.02
CA GLU A 131 7.21 4.37 -23.94
C GLU A 131 7.45 5.89 -23.89
N GLY A 132 8.27 6.36 -22.96
CA GLY A 132 8.68 7.77 -22.80
C GLY A 132 8.12 8.47 -21.58
#